data_cb6414895ce8f50b7b9649b224c3085f
#
_entry.id   cb6414895ce8f50b7b9649b224c3085f
#
_cell.length_a   1.000
_cell.length_b   1.000
_cell.length_c   1.000
_cell.angle_alpha   90.00
_cell.angle_beta   90.00
_cell.angle_gamma   90.00
#
_symmetry.space_group_name_H-M   'P 1'
#
loop_
_entity.id
_entity.type
_entity.pdbx_description
1 polymer ?
#
loop_
_entity_poly.entity_id
_entity_poly.type
_entity_poly.pdbx_seq_one_letter_code
_entity_poly.pdbx_strand_id
1 'polypeptide(L)'
;SCTHRHLGDIEMKDQMQDVTKVFADMGSFTAAFGMDTLNFGTLIGFYGVECGNILGLGAALYASFCAVSILSKEEKDHTAEFLLSHPISRKQVLIQKLIAVWIQIVLLNVIVYLGSILSISLIGEEIPFKEINLMHLSFFIMQIELSCICFGISSFLSKGSIGIGLGLSILMYFLNLIANISESVEFLKYITPFGYCEVSDIVETLQLNGTYIGIGIVLSIIGIGIGFIHYCRKDIK
;
A
#
# COMPACT_ATOMS: atom_id res chain seq x y z
N SER A 1 -3.73 -16.69 39.43
CA SER A 1 -3.38 -16.70 37.99
C SER A 1 -3.92 -15.50 37.23
N CYS A 2 -5.14 -14.99 37.53
CA CYS A 2 -5.71 -13.80 36.87
C CYS A 2 -5.04 -12.47 37.23
N THR A 3 -4.62 -12.32 38.49
CA THR A 3 -3.98 -11.11 39.01
C THR A 3 -2.59 -10.85 38.41
N HIS A 4 -1.83 -11.90 38.09
CA HIS A 4 -0.49 -11.76 37.49
C HIS A 4 -0.56 -11.29 36.03
N ARG A 5 -1.63 -11.67 35.29
CA ARG A 5 -1.82 -11.24 33.92
C ARG A 5 -2.24 -9.76 33.88
N HIS A 6 -3.11 -9.35 34.78
CA HIS A 6 -3.58 -7.96 34.87
C HIS A 6 -2.48 -6.96 35.28
N LEU A 7 -1.53 -7.37 36.14
CA LEU A 7 -0.38 -6.56 36.52
C LEU A 7 0.63 -6.41 35.38
N GLY A 8 0.87 -7.48 34.62
CA GLY A 8 1.74 -7.41 33.45
C GLY A 8 1.18 -6.52 32.34
N ASP A 9 -0.15 -6.52 32.13
CA ASP A 9 -0.83 -5.70 31.13
C ASP A 9 -0.79 -4.21 31.51
N ILE A 10 -0.89 -3.88 32.79
CA ILE A 10 -0.79 -2.49 33.30
C ILE A 10 0.64 -1.97 33.15
N GLU A 11 1.63 -2.78 33.53
CA GLU A 11 3.05 -2.41 33.46
C GLU A 11 3.51 -2.22 32.01
N MET A 12 3.01 -3.03 31.09
CA MET A 12 3.28 -2.90 29.67
C MET A 12 2.59 -1.67 29.05
N LYS A 13 1.38 -1.35 29.47
CA LYS A 13 0.67 -0.12 29.04
C LYS A 13 1.36 1.15 29.54
N ASP A 14 1.86 1.14 30.78
CA ASP A 14 2.61 2.28 31.35
C ASP A 14 3.96 2.46 30.63
N GLN A 15 4.68 1.39 30.33
CA GLN A 15 5.90 1.46 29.54
C GLN A 15 5.65 1.99 28.12
N MET A 16 4.56 1.59 27.47
CA MET A 16 4.18 2.10 26.15
C MET A 16 3.81 3.60 26.19
N GLN A 17 3.18 4.07 27.26
CA GLN A 17 2.91 5.51 27.42
C GLN A 17 4.19 6.33 27.61
N ASP A 18 5.18 5.80 28.32
CA ASP A 18 6.47 6.47 28.45
C ASP A 18 7.26 6.50 27.14
N VAL A 19 7.16 5.45 26.35
CA VAL A 19 7.70 5.41 24.99
C VAL A 19 7.03 6.49 24.11
N THR A 20 5.72 6.66 24.22
CA THR A 20 4.98 7.71 23.48
C THR A 20 5.50 9.12 23.80
N LYS A 21 5.81 9.40 25.09
CA LYS A 21 6.39 10.70 25.50
C LYS A 21 7.78 10.92 24.92
N VAL A 22 8.63 9.87 24.92
CA VAL A 22 9.98 9.95 24.34
C VAL A 22 9.90 10.22 22.84
N PHE A 23 8.97 9.60 22.14
CA PHE A 23 8.78 9.85 20.70
C PHE A 23 8.19 11.22 20.40
N ALA A 24 7.30 11.76 21.24
CA ALA A 24 6.78 13.13 21.09
C ALA A 24 7.89 14.20 21.14
N ASP A 25 8.98 13.93 21.85
CA ASP A 25 10.14 14.83 21.94
C ASP A 25 11.08 14.74 20.71
N MET A 26 10.89 13.75 19.82
CA MET A 26 11.72 13.56 18.62
C MET A 26 11.24 14.39 17.40
N GLY A 27 10.19 15.17 17.54
CA GLY A 27 9.73 16.18 16.56
C GLY A 27 9.46 15.62 15.16
N SER A 28 10.20 16.10 14.16
CA SER A 28 9.97 15.76 12.74
C SER A 28 10.06 14.27 12.40
N PHE A 29 10.81 13.49 13.18
CA PHE A 29 10.90 12.04 12.95
C PHE A 29 9.58 11.34 13.31
N THR A 30 8.99 11.69 14.44
CA THR A 30 7.71 11.11 14.89
C THR A 30 6.55 11.52 13.99
N ALA A 31 6.55 12.78 13.54
CA ALA A 31 5.56 13.28 12.60
C ALA A 31 5.60 12.52 11.25
N ALA A 32 6.80 12.20 10.74
CA ALA A 32 6.96 11.48 9.50
C ALA A 32 6.20 10.13 9.49
N PHE A 33 6.17 9.44 10.63
CA PHE A 33 5.56 8.12 10.79
C PHE A 33 4.18 8.14 11.49
N GLY A 34 3.61 9.31 11.73
CA GLY A 34 2.32 9.47 12.43
C GLY A 34 2.35 9.07 13.90
N MET A 35 3.55 9.04 14.50
CA MET A 35 3.76 8.64 15.92
C MET A 35 3.44 9.77 16.91
N ASP A 36 3.36 10.99 16.47
CA ASP A 36 3.07 12.19 17.27
C ASP A 36 1.58 12.30 17.62
N THR A 37 0.71 11.74 16.79
CA THR A 37 -0.75 11.83 16.94
C THR A 37 -1.37 10.53 17.48
N LEU A 38 -0.74 9.38 17.26
CA LEU A 38 -1.26 8.08 17.68
C LEU A 38 -0.74 7.67 19.06
N ASN A 39 -1.65 7.29 19.95
CA ASN A 39 -1.30 6.82 21.28
C ASN A 39 -0.90 5.33 21.25
N PHE A 40 0.39 5.03 21.41
CA PHE A 40 0.93 3.68 21.47
C PHE A 40 0.36 2.81 22.63
N GLY A 41 -0.22 3.43 23.65
CA GLY A 41 -0.89 2.72 24.74
C GLY A 41 -2.24 2.12 24.35
N THR A 42 -2.73 2.39 23.15
CA THR A 42 -3.96 1.82 22.59
C THR A 42 -3.66 0.79 21.51
N LEU A 43 -4.49 -0.24 21.39
CA LEU A 43 -4.36 -1.25 20.34
C LEU A 43 -4.28 -0.60 18.95
N ILE A 44 -5.19 0.34 18.66
CA ILE A 44 -5.26 0.96 17.33
C ILE A 44 -4.08 1.88 17.06
N GLY A 45 -3.55 2.56 18.06
CA GLY A 45 -2.34 3.39 17.92
C GLY A 45 -1.11 2.55 17.63
N PHE A 46 -0.90 1.47 18.40
CA PHE A 46 0.20 0.53 18.14
C PHE A 46 0.06 -0.16 16.77
N TYR A 47 -1.12 -0.71 16.48
CA TYR A 47 -1.41 -1.35 15.19
C TYR A 47 -1.22 -0.37 14.03
N GLY A 48 -1.68 0.86 14.19
CA GLY A 48 -1.59 1.88 13.15
C GLY A 48 -0.16 2.26 12.80
N VAL A 49 0.67 2.48 13.79
CA VAL A 49 2.07 2.86 13.55
C VAL A 49 2.90 1.68 13.04
N GLU A 50 2.89 0.56 13.76
CA GLU A 50 3.76 -0.57 13.42
C GLU A 50 3.24 -1.31 12.18
N CYS A 51 1.99 -1.75 12.22
CA CYS A 51 1.42 -2.51 11.10
C CYS A 51 1.10 -1.59 9.91
N GLY A 52 0.62 -0.36 10.14
CA GLY A 52 0.29 0.58 9.08
C GLY A 52 1.48 0.90 8.18
N ASN A 53 2.62 1.25 8.75
CA ASN A 53 3.83 1.54 7.99
C ASN A 53 4.40 0.30 7.30
N ILE A 54 4.54 -0.82 8.03
CA ILE A 54 5.14 -2.05 7.49
C ILE A 54 4.22 -2.68 6.43
N LEU A 55 2.92 -2.84 6.73
CA LEU A 55 1.97 -3.42 5.79
C LEU A 55 1.72 -2.50 4.61
N GLY A 56 1.61 -1.17 4.84
CA GLY A 56 1.43 -0.20 3.78
C GLY A 56 2.56 -0.25 2.76
N LEU A 57 3.81 -0.13 3.23
CA LEU A 57 4.98 -0.18 2.34
C LEU A 57 5.16 -1.58 1.72
N GLY A 58 5.05 -2.65 2.50
CA GLY A 58 5.19 -4.01 2.01
C GLY A 58 4.15 -4.37 0.95
N ALA A 59 2.91 -3.95 1.14
CA ALA A 59 1.83 -4.15 0.20
C ALA A 59 2.03 -3.34 -1.10
N ALA A 60 2.51 -2.10 -1.00
CA ALA A 60 2.86 -1.26 -2.14
C ALA A 60 3.99 -1.88 -2.99
N LEU A 61 5.05 -2.35 -2.32
CA LEU A 61 6.17 -3.04 -2.98
C LEU A 61 5.70 -4.31 -3.71
N TYR A 62 4.84 -5.10 -3.08
CA TYR A 62 4.27 -6.30 -3.68
C TYR A 62 3.44 -5.99 -4.92
N ALA A 63 2.50 -5.03 -4.84
CA ALA A 63 1.65 -4.64 -5.95
C ALA A 63 2.46 -4.13 -7.14
N SER A 64 3.47 -3.29 -6.88
CA SER A 64 4.36 -2.74 -7.91
C SER A 64 5.25 -3.81 -8.53
N PHE A 65 5.78 -4.74 -7.71
CA PHE A 65 6.55 -5.89 -8.19
C PHE A 65 5.73 -6.75 -9.15
N CYS A 66 4.50 -7.12 -8.77
CA CYS A 66 3.63 -7.93 -9.62
C CYS A 66 3.30 -7.21 -10.94
N ALA A 67 2.95 -5.92 -10.87
CA ALA A 67 2.48 -5.18 -12.02
C ALA A 67 3.58 -4.78 -13.01
N VAL A 68 4.77 -4.39 -12.51
CA VAL A 68 5.86 -3.93 -13.38
C VAL A 68 6.46 -5.07 -14.22
N SER A 69 6.43 -6.30 -13.73
CA SER A 69 7.00 -7.46 -14.43
C SER A 69 5.99 -8.15 -15.35
N ILE A 70 4.70 -7.87 -15.21
CA ILE A 70 3.64 -8.69 -15.84
C ILE A 70 3.63 -8.63 -17.38
N LEU A 71 3.99 -7.49 -17.99
CA LEU A 71 4.01 -7.34 -19.45
C LEU A 71 5.38 -7.68 -20.06
N SER A 72 6.45 -7.47 -19.32
CA SER A 72 7.81 -7.66 -19.80
C SER A 72 8.33 -9.09 -19.60
N LYS A 73 7.59 -9.93 -18.86
CA LYS A 73 8.02 -11.29 -18.55
C LYS A 73 8.16 -12.15 -19.81
N GLU A 74 7.18 -12.14 -20.70
CA GLU A 74 7.21 -12.95 -21.91
C GLU A 74 8.28 -12.49 -22.90
N GLU A 75 8.54 -11.19 -23.00
CA GLU A 75 9.65 -10.70 -23.82
C GLU A 75 11.00 -11.12 -23.24
N LYS A 76 11.14 -11.07 -21.91
CA LYS A 76 12.35 -11.51 -21.22
C LYS A 76 12.58 -13.01 -21.37
N ASP A 77 11.52 -13.80 -21.27
CA ASP A 77 11.58 -15.28 -21.32
C ASP A 77 11.52 -15.80 -22.76
N HIS A 78 11.51 -14.91 -23.78
CA HIS A 78 11.39 -15.23 -25.21
C HIS A 78 10.16 -16.11 -25.54
N THR A 79 9.08 -15.96 -24.79
CA THR A 79 7.80 -16.69 -24.99
C THR A 79 6.71 -15.82 -25.64
N ALA A 80 7.01 -14.56 -25.93
CA ALA A 80 6.05 -13.62 -26.49
C ALA A 80 5.52 -14.05 -27.87
N GLU A 81 6.39 -14.57 -28.73
CA GLU A 81 5.99 -15.06 -30.06
C GLU A 81 5.04 -16.27 -29.95
N PHE A 82 5.33 -17.19 -29.03
CA PHE A 82 4.46 -18.34 -28.77
C PHE A 82 3.10 -17.90 -28.24
N LEU A 83 3.06 -16.97 -27.31
CA LEU A 83 1.80 -16.42 -26.76
C LEU A 83 0.96 -15.77 -27.85
N LEU A 84 1.58 -15.01 -28.74
CA LEU A 84 0.91 -14.25 -29.81
C LEU A 84 0.61 -15.10 -31.05
N SER A 85 1.14 -16.32 -31.15
CA SER A 85 0.78 -17.28 -32.21
C SER A 85 -0.62 -17.89 -32.02
N HIS A 86 -1.19 -17.79 -30.80
CA HIS A 86 -2.55 -18.21 -30.54
C HIS A 86 -3.56 -17.17 -31.06
N PRO A 87 -4.80 -17.57 -31.40
CA PRO A 87 -5.84 -16.66 -31.90
C PRO A 87 -6.42 -15.77 -30.79
N ILE A 88 -5.54 -15.10 -30.05
CA ILE A 88 -5.88 -14.21 -28.92
C ILE A 88 -5.44 -12.78 -29.28
N SER A 89 -6.32 -11.80 -29.09
CA SER A 89 -5.96 -10.41 -29.33
C SER A 89 -5.03 -9.87 -28.24
N ARG A 90 -4.12 -8.96 -28.59
CA ARG A 90 -3.24 -8.28 -27.63
C ARG A 90 -4.01 -7.64 -26.47
N LYS A 91 -5.20 -7.09 -26.76
CA LYS A 91 -6.09 -6.51 -25.74
C LYS A 91 -6.57 -7.54 -24.73
N GLN A 92 -6.93 -8.75 -25.18
CA GLN A 92 -7.34 -9.84 -24.27
C GLN A 92 -6.19 -10.27 -23.37
N VAL A 93 -4.97 -10.39 -23.90
CA VAL A 93 -3.78 -10.67 -23.11
C VAL A 93 -3.58 -9.61 -22.02
N LEU A 94 -3.66 -8.32 -22.36
CA LEU A 94 -3.51 -7.23 -21.40
C LEU A 94 -4.56 -7.27 -20.28
N ILE A 95 -5.83 -7.49 -20.65
CA ILE A 95 -6.92 -7.59 -19.68
C ILE A 95 -6.69 -8.77 -18.72
N GLN A 96 -6.36 -9.95 -19.26
CA GLN A 96 -6.11 -11.15 -18.45
C GLN A 96 -4.95 -10.95 -17.48
N LYS A 97 -3.87 -10.29 -17.93
CA LYS A 97 -2.71 -9.98 -17.10
C LYS A 97 -3.05 -8.99 -15.98
N LEU A 98 -3.78 -7.93 -16.30
CA LEU A 98 -4.21 -6.94 -15.30
C LEU A 98 -5.13 -7.59 -14.25
N ILE A 99 -6.08 -8.42 -14.68
CA ILE A 99 -6.95 -9.18 -13.78
C ILE A 99 -6.13 -10.13 -12.90
N ALA A 100 -5.12 -10.80 -13.46
CA ALA A 100 -4.26 -11.69 -12.69
C ALA A 100 -3.51 -10.95 -11.57
N VAL A 101 -3.00 -9.74 -11.84
CA VAL A 101 -2.38 -8.90 -10.81
C VAL A 101 -3.40 -8.52 -9.73
N TRP A 102 -4.59 -8.09 -10.12
CA TRP A 102 -5.62 -7.71 -9.15
C TRP A 102 -6.11 -8.87 -8.29
N ILE A 103 -6.24 -10.07 -8.86
CA ILE A 103 -6.56 -11.28 -8.07
C ILE A 103 -5.48 -11.54 -7.02
N GLN A 104 -4.20 -11.41 -7.37
CA GLN A 104 -3.10 -11.59 -6.42
C GLN A 104 -3.15 -10.54 -5.30
N ILE A 105 -3.46 -9.28 -5.63
CA ILE A 105 -3.64 -8.19 -4.64
C ILE A 105 -4.83 -8.50 -3.71
N VAL A 106 -5.97 -8.94 -4.25
CA VAL A 106 -7.13 -9.33 -3.44
C VAL A 106 -6.79 -10.47 -2.49
N LEU A 107 -6.12 -11.53 -2.99
CA LEU A 107 -5.73 -12.68 -2.16
C LEU A 107 -4.79 -12.25 -1.03
N LEU A 108 -3.79 -11.41 -1.32
CA LEU A 108 -2.90 -10.87 -0.29
C LEU A 108 -3.69 -10.10 0.78
N ASN A 109 -4.57 -9.18 0.37
CA ASN A 109 -5.35 -8.37 1.32
C ASN A 109 -6.28 -9.23 2.18
N VAL A 110 -6.92 -10.26 1.61
CA VAL A 110 -7.75 -11.19 2.39
C VAL A 110 -6.92 -11.91 3.45
N ILE A 111 -5.74 -12.43 3.08
CA ILE A 111 -4.87 -13.14 4.02
C ILE A 111 -4.40 -12.20 5.13
N VAL A 112 -3.93 -11.00 4.78
CA VAL A 112 -3.43 -10.00 5.75
C VAL A 112 -4.55 -9.54 6.68
N TYR A 113 -5.74 -9.24 6.14
CA TYR A 113 -6.90 -8.83 6.93
C TYR A 113 -7.34 -9.91 7.92
N LEU A 114 -7.48 -11.16 7.46
CA LEU A 114 -7.84 -12.28 8.35
C LEU A 114 -6.76 -12.53 9.41
N GLY A 115 -5.49 -12.42 9.04
CA GLY A 115 -4.36 -12.52 9.96
C GLY A 115 -4.40 -11.44 11.04
N SER A 116 -4.73 -10.20 10.67
CA SER A 116 -4.86 -9.07 11.61
C SER A 116 -6.00 -9.30 12.60
N ILE A 117 -7.19 -9.67 12.11
CA ILE A 117 -8.35 -9.97 12.96
C ILE A 117 -8.06 -11.14 13.91
N LEU A 118 -7.45 -12.22 13.39
CA LEU A 118 -7.08 -13.37 14.21
C LEU A 118 -6.08 -13.00 15.30
N SER A 119 -5.05 -12.22 14.96
CA SER A 119 -4.02 -11.79 15.91
C SER A 119 -4.60 -10.95 17.05
N ILE A 120 -5.49 -9.99 16.74
CA ILE A 120 -6.15 -9.16 17.75
C ILE A 120 -7.08 -10.02 18.63
N SER A 121 -7.83 -10.94 18.02
CA SER A 121 -8.71 -11.86 18.77
C SER A 121 -7.93 -12.76 19.73
N LEU A 122 -6.72 -13.23 19.36
CA LEU A 122 -5.88 -14.08 20.20
C LEU A 122 -5.31 -13.32 21.42
N ILE A 123 -5.10 -12.02 21.32
CA ILE A 123 -4.67 -11.17 22.44
C ILE A 123 -5.83 -10.94 23.41
N GLY A 124 -7.08 -11.10 22.97
CA GLY A 124 -8.28 -10.91 23.79
C GLY A 124 -8.72 -9.44 23.93
N GLU A 125 -8.24 -8.57 23.07
CA GLU A 125 -8.65 -7.16 22.98
C GLU A 125 -9.90 -7.02 22.08
N GLU A 126 -10.70 -5.96 22.31
CA GLU A 126 -11.80 -5.62 21.43
C GLU A 126 -11.28 -5.14 20.06
N ILE A 127 -11.86 -5.69 19.00
CA ILE A 127 -11.44 -5.35 17.64
C ILE A 127 -12.08 -4.01 17.22
N PRO A 128 -11.32 -2.95 16.95
CA PRO A 128 -11.83 -1.70 16.42
C PRO A 128 -12.13 -1.86 14.91
N PHE A 129 -13.23 -2.54 14.60
CA PHE A 129 -13.55 -2.93 13.23
C PHE A 129 -13.63 -1.77 12.25
N LYS A 130 -14.10 -0.59 12.69
CA LYS A 130 -14.27 0.54 11.78
C LYS A 130 -12.91 1.08 11.31
N GLU A 131 -11.99 1.28 12.24
CA GLU A 131 -10.64 1.77 11.98
C GLU A 131 -9.85 0.76 11.14
N ILE A 132 -9.85 -0.51 11.55
CA ILE A 132 -9.13 -1.58 10.83
C ILE A 132 -9.68 -1.75 9.42
N ASN A 133 -11.00 -1.75 9.23
CA ASN A 133 -11.59 -1.86 7.90
C ASN A 133 -11.20 -0.70 6.99
N LEU A 134 -11.21 0.54 7.51
CA LEU A 134 -10.81 1.71 6.74
C LEU A 134 -9.32 1.67 6.36
N MET A 135 -8.46 1.27 7.30
CA MET A 135 -7.02 1.11 7.04
C MET A 135 -6.74 0.06 5.94
N HIS A 136 -7.33 -1.13 6.07
CA HIS A 136 -7.15 -2.18 5.06
C HIS A 136 -7.76 -1.79 3.70
N LEU A 137 -8.90 -1.08 3.71
CA LEU A 137 -9.50 -0.56 2.49
C LEU A 137 -8.59 0.47 1.82
N SER A 138 -7.99 1.40 2.57
CA SER A 138 -7.04 2.38 2.02
C SER A 138 -5.82 1.71 1.40
N PHE A 139 -5.22 0.72 2.08
CA PHE A 139 -4.09 -0.05 1.55
C PHE A 139 -4.47 -0.83 0.29
N PHE A 140 -5.67 -1.40 0.24
CA PHE A 140 -6.16 -2.07 -0.97
C PHE A 140 -6.29 -1.12 -2.16
N ILE A 141 -6.91 0.06 -1.95
CA ILE A 141 -7.06 1.09 -3.00
C ILE A 141 -5.68 1.55 -3.49
N MET A 142 -4.75 1.83 -2.58
CA MET A 142 -3.36 2.20 -2.90
C MET A 142 -2.66 1.15 -3.76
N GLN A 143 -2.80 -0.13 -3.42
CA GLN A 143 -2.21 -1.23 -4.18
C GLN A 143 -2.77 -1.31 -5.60
N ILE A 144 -4.09 -1.13 -5.76
CA ILE A 144 -4.73 -1.08 -7.08
C ILE A 144 -4.18 0.10 -7.88
N GLU A 145 -4.08 1.29 -7.29
CA GLU A 145 -3.52 2.47 -7.95
C GLU A 145 -2.09 2.24 -8.42
N LEU A 146 -1.20 1.82 -7.51
CA LEU A 146 0.20 1.53 -7.85
C LEU A 146 0.32 0.44 -8.91
N SER A 147 -0.52 -0.60 -8.84
CA SER A 147 -0.53 -1.65 -9.86
C SER A 147 -0.89 -1.12 -11.24
N CYS A 148 -1.86 -0.20 -11.34
CA CYS A 148 -2.26 0.43 -12.59
C CYS A 148 -1.15 1.32 -13.18
N ILE A 149 -0.48 2.11 -12.36
CA ILE A 149 0.65 2.94 -12.77
C ILE A 149 1.81 2.06 -13.25
N CYS A 150 2.20 1.06 -12.44
CA CYS A 150 3.26 0.11 -12.78
C CYS A 150 2.94 -0.72 -14.02
N PHE A 151 1.68 -1.07 -14.26
CA PHE A 151 1.23 -1.74 -15.48
C PHE A 151 1.47 -0.86 -16.71
N GLY A 152 1.16 0.44 -16.61
CA GLY A 152 1.49 1.42 -17.65
C GLY A 152 2.98 1.45 -17.95
N ILE A 153 3.81 1.58 -16.92
CA ILE A 153 5.28 1.58 -17.03
C ILE A 153 5.80 0.28 -17.63
N SER A 154 5.23 -0.87 -17.25
CA SER A 154 5.63 -2.19 -17.73
C SER A 154 5.56 -2.32 -19.25
N SER A 155 4.62 -1.60 -19.89
CA SER A 155 4.47 -1.63 -21.37
C SER A 155 5.70 -1.10 -22.11
N PHE A 156 6.48 -0.19 -21.50
CA PHE A 156 7.70 0.37 -22.09
C PHE A 156 8.95 -0.48 -21.86
N LEU A 157 8.88 -1.44 -20.94
CA LEU A 157 10.01 -2.26 -20.55
C LEU A 157 10.08 -3.49 -21.45
N SER A 158 11.23 -3.72 -22.07
CA SER A 158 11.51 -4.95 -22.85
C SER A 158 12.18 -6.02 -22.01
N LYS A 159 12.96 -5.60 -20.99
CA LYS A 159 13.59 -6.50 -20.02
C LYS A 159 13.04 -6.14 -18.65
N GLY A 160 12.26 -7.03 -18.05
CA GLY A 160 11.62 -6.76 -16.77
C GLY A 160 12.59 -6.18 -15.75
N SER A 161 12.41 -4.92 -15.41
CA SER A 161 13.18 -4.25 -14.37
C SER A 161 12.30 -4.10 -13.13
N ILE A 162 12.37 -5.09 -12.26
CA ILE A 162 11.68 -5.10 -10.96
C ILE A 162 12.06 -3.85 -10.16
N GLY A 163 13.31 -3.41 -10.27
CA GLY A 163 13.81 -2.22 -9.58
C GLY A 163 13.05 -0.93 -9.89
N ILE A 164 12.44 -0.80 -11.08
CA ILE A 164 11.64 0.39 -11.43
C ILE A 164 10.35 0.42 -10.60
N GLY A 165 9.63 -0.69 -10.50
CA GLY A 165 8.41 -0.74 -9.70
C GLY A 165 8.67 -0.57 -8.21
N LEU A 166 9.68 -1.25 -7.67
CA LEU A 166 10.08 -1.11 -6.28
C LEU A 166 10.57 0.32 -5.98
N GLY A 167 11.38 0.89 -6.87
CA GLY A 167 11.86 2.27 -6.75
C GLY A 167 10.72 3.30 -6.76
N LEU A 168 9.70 3.09 -7.60
CA LEU A 168 8.52 3.95 -7.61
C LEU A 168 7.77 3.90 -6.28
N SER A 169 7.51 2.71 -5.73
CA SER A 169 6.81 2.58 -4.45
C SER A 169 7.59 3.21 -3.30
N ILE A 170 8.90 3.00 -3.26
CA ILE A 170 9.77 3.60 -2.26
C ILE A 170 9.77 5.13 -2.40
N LEU A 171 9.87 5.65 -3.62
CA LEU A 171 9.82 7.09 -3.87
C LEU A 171 8.48 7.69 -3.38
N MET A 172 7.35 7.06 -3.72
CA MET A 172 6.03 7.53 -3.30
C MET A 172 5.87 7.50 -1.77
N TYR A 173 6.41 6.47 -1.11
CA TYR A 173 6.44 6.38 0.34
C TYR A 173 7.26 7.52 0.97
N PHE A 174 8.47 7.79 0.46
CA PHE A 174 9.29 8.90 0.96
C PHE A 174 8.65 10.27 0.71
N LEU A 175 7.95 10.46 -0.43
CA LEU A 175 7.20 11.70 -0.66
C LEU A 175 6.11 11.90 0.41
N ASN A 176 5.44 10.83 0.83
CA ASN A 176 4.48 10.91 1.93
C ASN A 176 5.14 11.26 3.27
N LEU A 177 6.27 10.61 3.61
CA LEU A 177 7.01 10.94 4.82
C LEU A 177 7.43 12.42 4.86
N ILE A 178 7.89 12.96 3.74
CA ILE A 178 8.27 14.38 3.62
C ILE A 178 7.04 15.28 3.77
N ALA A 179 5.91 14.90 3.18
CA ALA A 179 4.65 15.65 3.30
C ALA A 179 4.13 15.71 4.74
N ASN A 180 4.40 14.70 5.56
CA ASN A 180 4.00 14.65 6.96
C ASN A 180 4.89 15.53 7.87
N ILE A 181 6.13 15.82 7.45
CA ILE A 181 7.07 16.62 8.28
C ILE A 181 6.76 18.11 8.21
N SER A 182 6.24 18.63 7.08
CA SER A 182 6.10 20.07 6.87
C SER A 182 4.86 20.42 6.05
N GLU A 183 4.06 21.32 6.59
CA GLU A 183 2.87 21.87 5.91
C GLU A 183 3.21 22.53 4.55
N SER A 184 4.41 23.08 4.40
CA SER A 184 4.84 23.74 3.15
C SER A 184 4.89 22.80 1.96
N VAL A 185 5.01 21.48 2.20
CA VAL A 185 5.10 20.43 1.17
C VAL A 185 3.94 19.45 1.23
N GLU A 186 2.88 19.75 1.97
CA GLU A 186 1.69 18.91 2.11
C GLU A 186 1.04 18.58 0.75
N PHE A 187 1.23 19.45 -0.26
CA PHE A 187 0.74 19.19 -1.61
C PHE A 187 1.26 17.86 -2.22
N LEU A 188 2.36 17.31 -1.70
CA LEU A 188 2.87 16.00 -2.11
C LEU A 188 1.89 14.86 -1.83
N LYS A 189 1.01 15.01 -0.82
CA LYS A 189 -0.08 14.05 -0.53
C LYS A 189 -1.06 13.86 -1.70
N TYR A 190 -1.15 14.84 -2.62
CA TYR A 190 -1.95 14.72 -3.83
C TYR A 190 -1.28 13.86 -4.92
N ILE A 191 0.03 13.67 -4.83
CA ILE A 191 0.82 12.95 -5.84
C ILE A 191 1.03 11.50 -5.42
N THR A 192 1.12 11.26 -4.11
CA THR A 192 1.40 9.92 -3.57
C THR A 192 0.12 9.22 -3.11
N PRO A 193 -0.08 7.93 -3.47
CA PRO A 193 -1.22 7.17 -2.98
C PRO A 193 -1.14 6.85 -1.48
N PHE A 194 -0.02 7.10 -0.83
CA PHE A 194 0.11 6.98 0.61
C PHE A 194 -0.62 8.11 1.36
N GLY A 195 -0.90 9.24 0.73
CA GLY A 195 -1.54 10.39 1.36
C GLY A 195 -2.94 10.11 1.94
N TYR A 196 -3.71 9.17 1.37
CA TYR A 196 -5.00 8.74 1.94
C TYR A 196 -4.90 7.47 2.78
N CYS A 197 -3.71 6.93 2.94
CA CYS A 197 -3.42 5.78 3.79
C CYS A 197 -2.85 6.19 5.16
N GLU A 198 -2.79 7.50 5.45
CA GLU A 198 -2.28 7.99 6.72
C GLU A 198 -3.19 7.52 7.86
N VAL A 199 -2.63 6.70 8.74
CA VAL A 199 -3.42 6.03 9.79
C VAL A 199 -3.91 7.01 10.83
N SER A 200 -3.12 8.04 11.17
CA SER A 200 -3.52 9.10 12.07
C SER A 200 -4.81 9.78 11.60
N ASP A 201 -4.87 10.17 10.33
CA ASP A 201 -6.04 10.82 9.73
C ASP A 201 -7.24 9.87 9.72
N ILE A 202 -7.03 8.58 9.42
CA ILE A 202 -8.09 7.57 9.39
C ILE A 202 -8.68 7.35 10.78
N VAL A 203 -7.83 7.27 11.81
CA VAL A 203 -8.27 7.03 13.19
C VAL A 203 -8.98 8.27 13.75
N GLU A 204 -8.52 9.47 13.43
CA GLU A 204 -9.11 10.72 13.90
C GLU A 204 -10.46 10.99 13.24
N THR A 205 -10.53 10.88 11.90
CA THR A 205 -11.73 11.28 11.14
C THR A 205 -12.71 10.15 10.93
N LEU A 206 -12.27 8.89 11.04
CA LEU A 206 -13.02 7.69 10.68
C LEU A 206 -13.57 7.74 9.25
N GLN A 207 -12.81 8.35 8.35
CA GLN A 207 -13.14 8.51 6.94
C GLN A 207 -11.87 8.46 6.08
N LEU A 208 -12.03 8.14 4.81
CA LEU A 208 -10.97 8.24 3.81
C LEU A 208 -11.11 9.57 3.06
N ASN A 209 -9.99 10.19 2.71
CA ASN A 209 -10.00 11.43 1.92
C ASN A 209 -10.40 11.16 0.48
N GLY A 210 -11.66 11.48 0.15
CA GLY A 210 -12.23 11.24 -1.18
C GLY A 210 -11.53 12.02 -2.30
N THR A 211 -10.93 13.17 -2.01
CA THR A 211 -10.21 13.98 -3.00
C THR A 211 -8.94 13.26 -3.46
N TYR A 212 -8.14 12.75 -2.53
CA TYR A 212 -6.92 12.01 -2.85
C TYR A 212 -7.24 10.72 -3.61
N ILE A 213 -8.26 9.97 -3.16
CA ILE A 213 -8.73 8.77 -3.87
C ILE A 213 -9.20 9.11 -5.29
N GLY A 214 -9.93 10.21 -5.46
CA GLY A 214 -10.37 10.67 -6.78
C GLY A 214 -9.21 10.93 -7.73
N ILE A 215 -8.14 11.56 -7.25
CA ILE A 215 -6.90 11.77 -8.03
C ILE A 215 -6.25 10.42 -8.36
N GLY A 216 -6.17 9.50 -7.40
CA GLY A 216 -5.63 8.16 -7.59
C GLY A 216 -6.39 7.37 -8.66
N ILE A 217 -7.72 7.48 -8.70
CA ILE A 217 -8.54 6.86 -9.75
C ILE A 217 -8.17 7.42 -11.14
N VAL A 218 -8.00 8.74 -11.25
CA VAL A 218 -7.59 9.37 -12.52
C VAL A 218 -6.21 8.87 -12.94
N LEU A 219 -5.24 8.83 -12.04
CA LEU A 219 -3.89 8.32 -12.32
C LEU A 219 -3.92 6.84 -12.72
N SER A 220 -4.76 6.03 -12.08
CA SER A 220 -4.97 4.61 -12.43
C SER A 220 -5.50 4.45 -13.86
N ILE A 221 -6.51 5.23 -14.24
CA ILE A 221 -7.08 5.21 -15.60
C ILE A 221 -6.03 5.62 -16.63
N ILE A 222 -5.24 6.66 -16.34
CA ILE A 222 -4.15 7.11 -17.20
C ILE A 222 -3.10 6.00 -17.35
N GLY A 223 -2.68 5.37 -16.25
CA GLY A 223 -1.70 4.28 -16.26
C GLY A 223 -2.16 3.10 -17.11
N ILE A 224 -3.38 2.63 -16.91
CA ILE A 224 -3.97 1.57 -17.73
C ILE A 224 -4.05 1.99 -19.21
N GLY A 225 -4.56 3.20 -19.48
CA GLY A 225 -4.70 3.70 -20.85
C GLY A 225 -3.37 3.75 -21.60
N ILE A 226 -2.33 4.27 -20.97
CA ILE A 226 -0.97 4.30 -21.51
C ILE A 226 -0.49 2.86 -21.79
N GLY A 227 -0.68 1.94 -20.83
CA GLY A 227 -0.30 0.54 -20.97
C GLY A 227 -0.94 -0.10 -22.19
N PHE A 228 -2.26 0.08 -22.39
CA PHE A 228 -2.99 -0.46 -23.53
C PHE A 228 -2.54 0.15 -24.86
N ILE A 229 -2.44 1.48 -24.93
CA ILE A 229 -2.07 2.18 -26.17
C ILE A 229 -0.67 1.78 -26.61
N HIS A 230 0.29 1.80 -25.69
CA HIS A 230 1.68 1.51 -26.02
C HIS A 230 1.89 0.03 -26.38
N TYR A 231 1.41 -0.92 -25.56
CA TYR A 231 1.60 -2.35 -25.81
C TYR A 231 0.93 -2.83 -27.10
N CYS A 232 -0.27 -2.30 -27.43
CA CYS A 232 -0.94 -2.65 -28.69
C CYS A 232 -0.20 -2.16 -29.95
N ARG A 233 0.61 -1.11 -29.83
CA ARG A 233 1.38 -0.53 -30.94
C ARG A 233 2.85 -0.98 -30.96
N LYS A 234 3.33 -1.59 -29.91
CA LYS A 234 4.71 -2.04 -29.76
C LYS A 234 5.00 -3.21 -30.71
N ASP A 235 6.11 -3.12 -31.45
CA ASP A 235 6.65 -4.27 -32.18
C ASP A 235 7.35 -5.18 -31.17
N ILE A 236 6.72 -6.33 -30.95
CA ILE A 236 7.23 -7.36 -30.02
C ILE A 236 8.13 -8.27 -30.85
N LYS A 237 9.42 -8.28 -30.51
CA LYS A 237 10.43 -9.11 -31.14
C LYS A 237 10.79 -10.26 -30.19
#